data_b1af58a0c05203f9c2ed1245b08ca117
#
_entry.id   b1af58a0c05203f9c2ed1245b08ca117
#
_cell.length_a   1.000
_cell.length_b   1.000
_cell.length_c   1.000
_cell.angle_alpha   90.00
_cell.angle_beta   90.00
_cell.angle_gamma   90.00
#
_symmetry.space_group_name_H-M   'P 1'
#
loop_
_entity.id
_entity.type
_entity.pdbx_description
1 polymer ?
#
loop_
_entity_poly.entity_id
_entity_poly.type
_entity_poly.pdbx_seq_one_letter_code
_entity_poly.pdbx_strand_id
1 'polypeptide(L)'
;MGAPDRTKLAINQATTMKQWTLREAIEGYSEKDIHGISVWREKLAECGVDEAAKLLLDHGMTVTGLCRGGMFPANNKNGRQHAYDDNRRAVDEAAAIGAHCLVMVCGGLPNGSKDMIDARKQVADGLDRMLPYARQAGVPVAIEPLHPMTAADRACVNTLEQALDLCDDLGEGVGVAVDVYHVWWDPKLEQQIARAGNRVLGFHVCDWLVPTSDLVWDRGMMGDGVIDIPRIRGWVEAAGYSGFNEVEIFSERNWWQRDPVEVVNTCIQRYSQYV
;
A
#
# COMPACT_ATOMS: atom_id res chain seq x y z
N MET A 1 -3.94 19.30 15.73
CA MET A 1 -3.58 17.92 16.08
C MET A 1 -2.19 17.89 16.71
N GLY A 2 -1.90 16.94 17.60
CA GLY A 2 -0.55 16.75 18.14
C GLY A 2 0.43 16.18 17.09
N ALA A 3 1.74 16.30 17.35
CA ALA A 3 2.76 15.65 16.53
C ALA A 3 2.52 14.12 16.51
N PRO A 4 2.80 13.43 15.38
CA PRO A 4 2.64 11.99 15.29
C PRO A 4 3.61 11.25 16.22
N ASP A 5 3.19 10.10 16.71
CA ASP A 5 4.04 9.21 17.48
C ASP A 5 5.13 8.62 16.59
N ARG A 6 6.40 8.91 16.89
CA ARG A 6 7.54 8.45 16.13
C ARG A 6 7.65 6.93 16.05
N THR A 7 7.19 6.21 17.05
CA THR A 7 7.22 4.74 17.06
C THR A 7 6.29 4.11 16.03
N LYS A 8 5.38 4.92 15.45
CA LYS A 8 4.46 4.53 14.39
C LYS A 8 4.93 4.91 12.99
N LEU A 9 6.14 5.44 12.85
CA LEU A 9 6.73 5.63 11.53
C LEU A 9 7.10 4.29 10.92
N ALA A 10 6.59 4.01 9.73
CA ALA A 10 7.05 2.94 8.86
C ALA A 10 7.54 3.51 7.52
N ILE A 11 8.43 2.79 6.87
CA ILE A 11 8.84 3.14 5.50
C ILE A 11 8.47 1.98 4.57
N ASN A 12 7.67 2.29 3.56
CA ASN A 12 7.46 1.41 2.44
C ASN A 12 8.75 1.32 1.63
N GLN A 13 9.21 0.12 1.35
CA GLN A 13 10.45 -0.13 0.63
C GLN A 13 10.51 0.58 -0.73
N ALA A 14 9.36 0.89 -1.35
CA ALA A 14 9.28 1.71 -2.55
C ALA A 14 10.06 3.02 -2.42
N THR A 15 10.12 3.61 -1.23
CA THR A 15 10.79 4.90 -0.96
C THR A 15 12.31 4.85 -1.25
N THR A 16 12.95 3.69 -1.05
CA THR A 16 14.40 3.50 -1.29
C THR A 16 14.71 2.31 -2.23
N MET A 17 13.72 1.80 -2.95
CA MET A 17 13.84 0.54 -3.70
C MET A 17 14.85 0.54 -4.85
N LYS A 18 15.23 1.74 -5.34
CA LYS A 18 16.23 1.88 -6.41
C LYS A 18 17.65 1.97 -5.87
N GLN A 19 17.81 2.39 -4.62
CA GLN A 19 19.11 2.55 -3.97
C GLN A 19 19.49 1.33 -3.13
N TRP A 20 18.50 0.70 -2.46
CA TRP A 20 18.72 -0.39 -1.51
C TRP A 20 18.03 -1.69 -1.92
N THR A 21 18.69 -2.81 -1.68
CA THR A 21 18.08 -4.13 -1.59
C THR A 21 17.17 -4.23 -0.37
N LEU A 22 16.40 -5.31 -0.23
CA LEU A 22 15.57 -5.51 0.97
C LEU A 22 16.45 -5.62 2.24
N ARG A 23 17.59 -6.32 2.18
CA ARG A 23 18.55 -6.42 3.28
C ARG A 23 19.04 -5.04 3.73
N GLU A 24 19.55 -4.24 2.79
CA GLU A 24 20.06 -2.90 3.10
C GLU A 24 18.98 -1.98 3.64
N ALA A 25 17.72 -2.11 3.16
CA ALA A 25 16.59 -1.35 3.70
C ALA A 25 16.27 -1.74 5.15
N ILE A 26 16.22 -3.05 5.46
CA ILE A 26 15.99 -3.54 6.83
C ILE A 26 17.08 -3.02 7.77
N GLU A 27 18.34 -3.20 7.41
CA GLU A 27 19.50 -2.74 8.19
C GLU A 27 19.47 -1.22 8.37
N GLY A 28 19.32 -0.46 7.27
CA GLY A 28 19.34 1.00 7.30
C GLY A 28 18.15 1.64 8.03
N TYR A 29 16.96 1.04 8.00
CA TYR A 29 15.80 1.51 8.78
C TYR A 29 15.99 1.20 10.26
N SER A 30 16.42 -0.02 10.60
CA SER A 30 16.69 -0.43 11.97
C SER A 30 17.77 0.44 12.65
N GLU A 31 18.85 0.79 11.95
CA GLU A 31 19.90 1.72 12.44
C GLU A 31 19.36 3.13 12.76
N LYS A 32 18.19 3.49 12.25
CA LYS A 32 17.52 4.77 12.50
C LYS A 32 16.34 4.66 13.47
N ASP A 33 16.22 3.55 14.20
CA ASP A 33 15.11 3.26 15.11
C ASP A 33 13.73 3.30 14.39
N ILE A 34 13.68 2.87 13.11
CA ILE A 34 12.44 2.67 12.37
C ILE A 34 12.20 1.17 12.30
N HIS A 35 11.15 0.70 12.97
CA HIS A 35 10.84 -0.73 13.07
C HIS A 35 9.61 -1.16 12.23
N GLY A 36 8.99 -0.24 11.51
CA GLY A 36 7.91 -0.54 10.54
C GLY A 36 8.44 -0.56 9.11
N ILE A 37 8.14 -1.61 8.37
CA ILE A 37 8.49 -1.73 6.95
C ILE A 37 7.36 -2.36 6.16
N SER A 38 7.04 -1.81 4.98
CA SER A 38 6.24 -2.50 3.98
C SER A 38 7.16 -3.06 2.90
N VAL A 39 6.97 -4.33 2.55
CA VAL A 39 7.88 -5.08 1.68
C VAL A 39 7.28 -5.21 0.29
N TRP A 40 8.11 -5.10 -0.75
CA TRP A 40 7.72 -5.35 -2.14
C TRP A 40 8.09 -6.76 -2.57
N ARG A 41 7.16 -7.47 -3.22
CA ARG A 41 7.32 -8.87 -3.63
C ARG A 41 8.54 -9.11 -4.54
N GLU A 42 8.84 -8.15 -5.43
CA GLU A 42 10.03 -8.22 -6.28
C GLU A 42 11.31 -8.22 -5.44
N LYS A 43 11.38 -7.37 -4.42
CA LYS A 43 12.51 -7.28 -3.50
C LYS A 43 12.57 -8.46 -2.53
N LEU A 44 11.42 -8.98 -2.14
CA LEU A 44 11.33 -10.22 -1.37
C LEU A 44 11.87 -11.41 -2.18
N ALA A 45 11.50 -11.51 -3.46
CA ALA A 45 11.98 -12.56 -4.35
C ALA A 45 13.50 -12.47 -4.60
N GLU A 46 14.05 -11.24 -4.72
CA GLU A 46 15.51 -11.01 -4.85
C GLU A 46 16.27 -11.47 -3.60
N CYS A 47 15.70 -11.24 -2.40
CA CYS A 47 16.30 -11.62 -1.12
C CYS A 47 16.15 -13.12 -0.81
N GLY A 48 15.02 -13.69 -1.21
CA GLY A 48 14.53 -14.99 -0.78
C GLY A 48 13.68 -14.89 0.49
N VAL A 49 12.53 -15.60 0.50
CA VAL A 49 11.50 -15.47 1.55
C VAL A 49 12.06 -15.84 2.93
N ASP A 50 12.73 -16.97 3.04
CA ASP A 50 13.28 -17.48 4.32
C ASP A 50 14.34 -16.53 4.89
N GLU A 51 15.22 -16.02 4.03
CA GLU A 51 16.27 -15.07 4.43
C GLU A 51 15.66 -13.73 4.86
N ALA A 52 14.66 -13.24 4.12
CA ALA A 52 13.95 -12.01 4.49
C ALA A 52 13.22 -12.15 5.82
N ALA A 53 12.52 -13.27 6.05
CA ALA A 53 11.83 -13.52 7.31
C ALA A 53 12.81 -13.54 8.50
N LYS A 54 13.98 -14.17 8.32
CA LYS A 54 15.03 -14.17 9.34
C LYS A 54 15.57 -12.78 9.60
N LEU A 55 15.90 -12.00 8.58
CA LEU A 55 16.40 -10.62 8.71
C LEU A 55 15.41 -9.71 9.43
N LEU A 56 14.12 -9.77 9.02
CA LEU A 56 13.05 -9.00 9.65
C LEU A 56 12.96 -9.30 11.16
N LEU A 57 13.04 -10.59 11.52
CA LEU A 57 13.02 -11.01 12.92
C LEU A 57 14.26 -10.54 13.68
N ASP A 58 15.46 -10.76 13.13
CA ASP A 58 16.74 -10.42 13.76
C ASP A 58 16.87 -8.91 14.04
N HIS A 59 16.26 -8.06 13.20
CA HIS A 59 16.22 -6.60 13.35
C HIS A 59 14.98 -6.08 14.08
N GLY A 60 14.10 -6.94 14.56
CA GLY A 60 12.88 -6.54 15.29
C GLY A 60 11.91 -5.73 14.43
N MET A 61 11.85 -6.01 13.13
CA MET A 61 10.98 -5.28 12.20
C MET A 61 9.54 -5.80 12.25
N THR A 62 8.60 -4.87 12.23
CA THR A 62 7.18 -5.15 11.99
C THR A 62 6.87 -4.95 10.51
N VAL A 63 6.39 -5.99 9.84
CA VAL A 63 5.99 -5.89 8.42
C VAL A 63 4.56 -5.33 8.35
N THR A 64 4.43 -4.06 7.96
CA THR A 64 3.13 -3.35 7.89
C THR A 64 2.26 -3.86 6.76
N GLY A 65 2.87 -4.27 5.65
CA GLY A 65 2.19 -4.84 4.49
C GLY A 65 3.16 -5.53 3.55
N LEU A 66 2.59 -6.38 2.69
CA LEU A 66 3.28 -6.90 1.50
C LEU A 66 2.65 -6.26 0.26
N CYS A 67 3.43 -5.58 -0.55
CA CYS A 67 3.02 -5.02 -1.84
C CYS A 67 3.56 -5.91 -2.98
N ARG A 68 2.77 -6.31 -3.91
CA ARG A 68 1.32 -6.20 -3.99
C ARG A 68 0.69 -7.48 -4.52
N GLY A 69 -0.52 -7.75 -4.13
CA GLY A 69 -1.43 -8.64 -4.83
C GLY A 69 -2.34 -7.89 -5.82
N GLY A 70 -3.34 -8.58 -6.37
CA GLY A 70 -4.35 -7.99 -7.24
C GLY A 70 -4.23 -8.37 -8.71
N MET A 71 -4.37 -7.39 -9.62
CA MET A 71 -4.27 -7.54 -11.07
C MET A 71 -5.24 -8.61 -11.63
N PHE A 72 -6.49 -8.63 -11.12
CA PHE A 72 -7.48 -9.65 -11.42
C PHE A 72 -8.03 -9.63 -12.85
N PRO A 73 -8.32 -8.44 -13.47
CA PRO A 73 -8.96 -8.41 -14.77
C PRO A 73 -8.06 -8.96 -15.87
N ALA A 74 -8.62 -9.88 -16.66
CA ALA A 74 -7.93 -10.47 -17.80
C ALA A 74 -8.91 -10.83 -18.92
N ASN A 75 -8.43 -10.85 -20.18
CA ASN A 75 -9.24 -11.09 -21.38
C ASN A 75 -9.84 -12.50 -21.46
N ASN A 76 -9.31 -13.45 -20.71
CA ASN A 76 -9.74 -14.85 -20.82
C ASN A 76 -9.58 -15.60 -19.49
N LYS A 77 -10.15 -16.81 -19.46
CA LYS A 77 -10.14 -17.66 -18.26
C LYS A 77 -8.72 -18.02 -17.79
N ASN A 78 -7.79 -18.24 -18.71
CA ASN A 78 -6.42 -18.61 -18.35
C ASN A 78 -5.69 -17.43 -17.65
N GLY A 79 -5.88 -16.20 -18.14
CA GLY A 79 -5.33 -15.01 -17.48
C GLY A 79 -5.90 -14.81 -16.08
N ARG A 80 -7.22 -15.00 -15.91
CA ARG A 80 -7.84 -14.94 -14.56
C ARG A 80 -7.36 -16.06 -13.63
N GLN A 81 -7.10 -17.25 -14.17
CA GLN A 81 -6.52 -18.34 -13.38
C GLN A 81 -5.08 -18.01 -12.97
N HIS A 82 -4.27 -17.47 -13.88
CA HIS A 82 -2.91 -17.02 -13.56
C HIS A 82 -2.90 -15.93 -12.47
N ALA A 83 -3.78 -14.94 -12.56
CA ALA A 83 -3.94 -13.92 -11.53
C ALA A 83 -4.30 -14.54 -10.15
N TYR A 84 -5.22 -15.49 -10.14
CA TYR A 84 -5.58 -16.22 -8.91
C TYR A 84 -4.39 -16.99 -8.31
N ASP A 85 -3.64 -17.72 -9.13
CA ASP A 85 -2.49 -18.49 -8.66
C ASP A 85 -1.36 -17.59 -8.16
N ASP A 86 -1.17 -16.41 -8.77
CA ASP A 86 -0.22 -15.41 -8.31
C ASP A 86 -0.64 -14.80 -6.97
N ASN A 87 -1.92 -14.49 -6.80
CA ASN A 87 -2.43 -13.96 -5.53
C ASN A 87 -2.35 -14.99 -4.39
N ARG A 88 -2.49 -16.28 -4.67
CA ARG A 88 -2.23 -17.31 -3.66
C ARG A 88 -0.78 -17.30 -3.20
N ARG A 89 0.17 -17.22 -4.16
CA ARG A 89 1.60 -17.07 -3.81
C ARG A 89 1.85 -15.81 -2.99
N ALA A 90 1.19 -14.69 -3.32
CA ALA A 90 1.32 -13.46 -2.55
C ALA A 90 0.81 -13.62 -1.09
N VAL A 91 -0.25 -14.42 -0.89
CA VAL A 91 -0.72 -14.76 0.47
C VAL A 91 0.31 -15.61 1.21
N ASP A 92 0.90 -16.62 0.54
CA ASP A 92 1.93 -17.46 1.15
C ASP A 92 3.18 -16.64 1.54
N GLU A 93 3.61 -15.74 0.65
CA GLU A 93 4.71 -14.81 0.90
C GLU A 93 4.41 -13.87 2.08
N ALA A 94 3.20 -13.29 2.15
CA ALA A 94 2.76 -12.42 3.23
C ALA A 94 2.74 -13.14 4.59
N ALA A 95 2.21 -14.36 4.61
CA ALA A 95 2.20 -15.21 5.80
C ALA A 95 3.61 -15.53 6.28
N ALA A 96 4.52 -15.88 5.36
CA ALA A 96 5.88 -16.29 5.68
C ALA A 96 6.71 -15.17 6.32
N ILE A 97 6.49 -13.91 5.94
CA ILE A 97 7.19 -12.75 6.52
C ILE A 97 6.39 -12.07 7.64
N GLY A 98 5.24 -12.61 8.03
CA GLY A 98 4.40 -12.07 9.09
C GLY A 98 3.80 -10.69 8.77
N ALA A 99 3.46 -10.44 7.50
CA ALA A 99 2.87 -9.16 7.09
C ALA A 99 1.48 -8.95 7.71
N HIS A 100 1.21 -7.73 8.20
CA HIS A 100 -0.09 -7.38 8.78
C HIS A 100 -1.22 -7.45 7.74
N CYS A 101 -0.94 -7.16 6.48
CA CYS A 101 -1.88 -7.32 5.38
C CYS A 101 -1.17 -7.55 4.04
N LEU A 102 -1.92 -8.06 3.08
CA LEU A 102 -1.56 -8.06 1.66
C LEU A 102 -2.27 -6.89 0.97
N VAL A 103 -1.50 -5.92 0.48
CA VAL A 103 -2.04 -4.74 -0.23
C VAL A 103 -2.41 -5.13 -1.66
N MET A 104 -3.64 -4.76 -2.08
CA MET A 104 -4.22 -5.15 -3.36
C MET A 104 -4.37 -3.98 -4.31
N VAL A 105 -3.54 -3.95 -5.33
CA VAL A 105 -3.74 -3.14 -6.54
C VAL A 105 -4.58 -3.95 -7.53
N CYS A 106 -5.88 -3.65 -7.59
CA CYS A 106 -6.88 -4.57 -8.14
C CYS A 106 -6.74 -4.87 -9.65
N GLY A 107 -6.03 -4.02 -10.40
CA GLY A 107 -5.92 -4.13 -11.86
C GLY A 107 -6.90 -3.22 -12.61
N GLY A 108 -6.48 -2.73 -13.77
CA GLY A 108 -7.27 -1.89 -14.67
C GLY A 108 -8.04 -2.70 -15.74
N LEU A 109 -8.29 -2.08 -16.89
CA LEU A 109 -8.93 -2.74 -18.03
C LEU A 109 -7.99 -3.81 -18.63
N PRO A 110 -8.51 -4.99 -18.95
CA PRO A 110 -7.78 -5.93 -19.79
C PRO A 110 -7.39 -5.30 -21.14
N ASN A 111 -6.24 -5.70 -21.68
CA ASN A 111 -5.74 -5.12 -22.92
C ASN A 111 -6.78 -5.15 -24.05
N GLY A 112 -7.07 -3.98 -24.63
CA GLY A 112 -8.06 -3.79 -25.67
C GLY A 112 -9.53 -3.76 -25.21
N SER A 113 -9.82 -4.00 -23.93
CA SER A 113 -11.15 -3.86 -23.36
C SER A 113 -11.50 -2.37 -23.14
N LYS A 114 -12.80 -2.06 -23.25
CA LYS A 114 -13.40 -0.78 -22.86
C LYS A 114 -14.49 -0.96 -21.80
N ASP A 115 -14.65 -2.18 -21.30
CA ASP A 115 -15.72 -2.55 -20.37
C ASP A 115 -15.21 -2.46 -18.91
N MET A 116 -15.39 -1.29 -18.31
CA MET A 116 -15.05 -1.02 -16.92
C MET A 116 -15.96 -1.78 -15.94
N ILE A 117 -17.20 -2.05 -16.35
CA ILE A 117 -18.17 -2.78 -15.51
C ILE A 117 -17.70 -4.23 -15.37
N ASP A 118 -17.34 -4.87 -16.49
CA ASP A 118 -16.80 -6.23 -16.46
C ASP A 118 -15.46 -6.31 -15.70
N ALA A 119 -14.57 -5.33 -15.89
CA ALA A 119 -13.31 -5.28 -15.15
C ALA A 119 -13.56 -5.24 -13.63
N ARG A 120 -14.45 -4.39 -13.14
CA ARG A 120 -14.83 -4.33 -11.71
C ARG A 120 -15.49 -5.62 -11.23
N LYS A 121 -16.32 -6.24 -12.06
CA LYS A 121 -16.87 -7.56 -11.74
C LYS A 121 -15.77 -8.61 -11.60
N GLN A 122 -14.79 -8.63 -12.48
CA GLN A 122 -13.66 -9.56 -12.39
C GLN A 122 -12.81 -9.33 -11.12
N VAL A 123 -12.70 -8.08 -10.64
CA VAL A 123 -12.08 -7.77 -9.34
C VAL A 123 -12.88 -8.40 -8.20
N ALA A 124 -14.18 -8.19 -8.15
CA ALA A 124 -15.04 -8.76 -7.11
C ALA A 124 -14.98 -10.30 -7.12
N ASP A 125 -15.14 -10.94 -8.29
CA ASP A 125 -15.03 -12.39 -8.46
C ASP A 125 -13.65 -12.93 -8.03
N GLY A 126 -12.57 -12.18 -8.33
CA GLY A 126 -11.21 -12.56 -7.99
C GLY A 126 -10.92 -12.48 -6.49
N LEU A 127 -11.38 -11.42 -5.82
CA LEU A 127 -11.29 -11.26 -4.37
C LEU A 127 -12.12 -12.34 -3.65
N ASP A 128 -13.38 -12.53 -4.03
CA ASP A 128 -14.24 -13.55 -3.45
C ASP A 128 -13.59 -14.94 -3.51
N ARG A 129 -13.02 -15.29 -4.65
CA ARG A 129 -12.36 -16.58 -4.84
C ARG A 129 -11.09 -16.75 -3.99
N MET A 130 -10.31 -15.69 -3.76
CA MET A 130 -9.04 -15.82 -3.01
C MET A 130 -9.20 -15.68 -1.51
N LEU A 131 -10.21 -14.96 -1.02
CA LEU A 131 -10.39 -14.65 0.40
C LEU A 131 -10.45 -15.88 1.32
N PRO A 132 -11.11 -16.99 0.96
CA PRO A 132 -11.08 -18.20 1.80
C PRO A 132 -9.67 -18.69 2.08
N TYR A 133 -8.78 -18.61 1.09
CA TYR A 133 -7.38 -19.00 1.23
C TYR A 133 -6.61 -18.01 2.12
N ALA A 134 -6.80 -16.71 1.90
CA ALA A 134 -6.16 -15.67 2.73
C ALA A 134 -6.59 -15.76 4.20
N ARG A 135 -7.89 -16.01 4.45
CA ARG A 135 -8.43 -16.24 5.81
C ARG A 135 -7.81 -17.46 6.47
N GLN A 136 -7.66 -18.57 5.74
CA GLN A 136 -7.02 -19.79 6.26
C GLN A 136 -5.56 -19.55 6.61
N ALA A 137 -4.85 -18.72 5.83
CA ALA A 137 -3.47 -18.33 6.08
C ALA A 137 -3.32 -17.25 7.17
N GLY A 138 -4.41 -16.66 7.65
CA GLY A 138 -4.40 -15.59 8.64
C GLY A 138 -3.90 -14.26 8.08
N VAL A 139 -3.98 -14.06 6.75
CA VAL A 139 -3.51 -12.84 6.06
C VAL A 139 -4.69 -11.94 5.69
N PRO A 140 -4.88 -10.79 6.36
CA PRO A 140 -5.87 -9.81 5.96
C PRO A 140 -5.53 -9.21 4.58
N VAL A 141 -6.58 -8.90 3.81
CA VAL A 141 -6.46 -8.33 2.46
C VAL A 141 -6.86 -6.86 2.49
N ALA A 142 -5.96 -5.95 2.13
CA ALA A 142 -6.20 -4.52 2.11
C ALA A 142 -6.41 -4.02 0.67
N ILE A 143 -7.64 -3.71 0.29
CA ILE A 143 -7.95 -3.12 -1.02
C ILE A 143 -7.44 -1.67 -1.01
N GLU A 144 -6.56 -1.34 -1.94
CA GLU A 144 -6.06 0.01 -2.14
C GLU A 144 -6.75 0.65 -3.36
N PRO A 145 -7.64 1.63 -3.17
CA PRO A 145 -8.17 2.39 -4.29
C PRO A 145 -7.08 3.30 -4.85
N LEU A 146 -6.85 3.24 -6.16
CA LEU A 146 -5.86 4.08 -6.84
C LEU A 146 -6.52 5.32 -7.47
N HIS A 147 -5.72 6.38 -7.59
CA HIS A 147 -6.18 7.64 -8.21
C HIS A 147 -6.86 7.39 -9.56
N PRO A 148 -8.00 8.05 -9.86
CA PRO A 148 -8.77 7.81 -11.10
C PRO A 148 -7.99 7.98 -12.39
N MET A 149 -6.90 8.74 -12.38
CA MET A 149 -6.02 8.89 -13.54
C MET A 149 -5.42 7.57 -14.02
N THR A 150 -5.36 6.56 -13.16
CA THR A 150 -4.81 5.22 -13.45
C THR A 150 -5.90 4.14 -13.61
N ALA A 151 -7.16 4.55 -13.77
CA ALA A 151 -8.29 3.62 -13.78
C ALA A 151 -8.23 2.58 -14.91
N ALA A 152 -7.65 2.95 -16.04
CA ALA A 152 -7.59 2.08 -17.22
C ALA A 152 -6.46 1.05 -17.15
N ASP A 153 -5.34 1.37 -16.52
CA ASP A 153 -4.10 0.57 -16.62
C ASP A 153 -3.64 -0.07 -15.31
N ARG A 154 -3.99 0.50 -14.16
CA ARG A 154 -3.49 0.03 -12.86
C ARG A 154 -4.58 -0.50 -11.93
N ALA A 155 -5.68 0.25 -11.74
CA ALA A 155 -6.76 -0.19 -10.86
C ALA A 155 -8.10 0.45 -11.24
N CYS A 156 -9.14 -0.37 -11.42
CA CYS A 156 -10.49 0.09 -11.69
C CYS A 156 -11.32 0.35 -10.42
N VAL A 157 -10.73 0.18 -9.24
CA VAL A 157 -11.24 0.65 -7.94
C VAL A 157 -10.53 1.96 -7.61
N ASN A 158 -11.27 3.08 -7.59
CA ASN A 158 -10.68 4.43 -7.61
C ASN A 158 -11.15 5.35 -6.49
N THR A 159 -12.09 4.91 -5.67
CA THR A 159 -12.54 5.63 -4.48
C THR A 159 -12.58 4.71 -3.27
N LEU A 160 -12.43 5.30 -2.09
CA LEU A 160 -12.55 4.54 -0.85
C LEU A 160 -13.97 3.97 -0.70
N GLU A 161 -15.01 4.68 -1.21
CA GLU A 161 -16.38 4.18 -1.27
C GLU A 161 -16.48 2.85 -2.04
N GLN A 162 -15.89 2.77 -3.24
CA GLN A 162 -15.89 1.52 -4.04
C GLN A 162 -15.15 0.37 -3.35
N ALA A 163 -14.04 0.66 -2.69
CA ALA A 163 -13.30 -0.36 -1.94
C ALA A 163 -14.11 -0.88 -0.74
N LEU A 164 -14.81 0.01 -0.04
CA LEU A 164 -15.66 -0.34 1.10
C LEU A 164 -16.91 -1.09 0.68
N ASP A 165 -17.50 -0.79 -0.48
CA ASP A 165 -18.62 -1.57 -1.03
C ASP A 165 -18.20 -3.02 -1.27
N LEU A 166 -17.00 -3.25 -1.83
CA LEU A 166 -16.42 -4.59 -1.94
C LEU A 166 -16.21 -5.24 -0.56
N CYS A 167 -15.73 -4.50 0.43
CA CYS A 167 -15.56 -5.02 1.79
C CYS A 167 -16.91 -5.43 2.42
N ASP A 168 -17.98 -4.65 2.20
CA ASP A 168 -19.32 -4.96 2.71
C ASP A 168 -19.88 -6.25 2.07
N ASP A 169 -19.65 -6.46 0.77
CA ASP A 169 -20.09 -7.65 0.05
C ASP A 169 -19.28 -8.90 0.43
N LEU A 170 -17.98 -8.75 0.67
CA LEU A 170 -17.04 -9.85 0.92
C LEU A 170 -16.92 -10.25 2.39
N GLY A 171 -17.26 -9.39 3.33
CA GLY A 171 -17.30 -9.66 4.76
C GLY A 171 -15.93 -9.64 5.45
N GLU A 172 -15.68 -10.60 6.35
CA GLU A 172 -14.48 -10.60 7.20
C GLU A 172 -13.17 -10.88 6.43
N GLY A 173 -12.03 -10.45 6.99
CA GLY A 173 -10.69 -10.70 6.44
C GLY A 173 -10.30 -9.77 5.28
N VAL A 174 -11.15 -8.79 4.95
CA VAL A 174 -10.87 -7.76 3.95
C VAL A 174 -11.13 -6.38 4.54
N GLY A 175 -10.27 -5.44 4.19
CA GLY A 175 -10.35 -4.03 4.57
C GLY A 175 -9.70 -3.17 3.50
N VAL A 176 -9.28 -1.98 3.86
CA VAL A 176 -8.75 -0.98 2.94
C VAL A 176 -7.38 -0.47 3.37
N ALA A 177 -6.54 -0.16 2.40
CA ALA A 177 -5.38 0.71 2.58
C ALA A 177 -5.78 2.14 2.14
N VAL A 178 -5.54 3.11 3.02
CA VAL A 178 -5.76 4.52 2.73
C VAL A 178 -4.42 5.14 2.35
N ASP A 179 -4.13 5.22 1.05
CA ASP A 179 -2.98 5.97 0.54
C ASP A 179 -3.42 7.39 0.20
N VAL A 180 -2.88 8.37 0.93
CA VAL A 180 -3.25 9.79 0.72
C VAL A 180 -3.03 10.22 -0.72
N TYR A 181 -1.99 9.72 -1.41
CA TYR A 181 -1.70 10.04 -2.80
C TYR A 181 -2.85 9.72 -3.75
N HIS A 182 -3.57 8.67 -3.44
CA HIS A 182 -4.64 8.16 -4.30
C HIS A 182 -6.01 8.73 -3.96
N VAL A 183 -6.24 9.21 -2.73
CA VAL A 183 -7.59 9.56 -2.26
C VAL A 183 -7.77 11.01 -1.78
N TRP A 184 -6.69 11.81 -1.67
CA TRP A 184 -6.74 13.18 -1.10
C TRP A 184 -7.76 14.10 -1.78
N TRP A 185 -8.03 13.90 -3.04
CA TRP A 185 -8.92 14.70 -3.88
C TRP A 185 -10.42 14.39 -3.69
N ASP A 186 -10.76 13.23 -3.05
CA ASP A 186 -12.15 12.78 -2.93
C ASP A 186 -12.90 13.61 -1.88
N PRO A 187 -13.98 14.35 -2.28
CA PRO A 187 -14.76 15.15 -1.34
C PRO A 187 -15.50 14.32 -0.28
N LYS A 188 -15.63 13.01 -0.46
CA LYS A 188 -16.25 12.08 0.49
C LYS A 188 -15.23 11.40 1.42
N LEU A 189 -13.94 11.72 1.32
CA LEU A 189 -12.87 10.98 1.99
C LEU A 189 -13.11 10.84 3.51
N GLU A 190 -13.40 11.94 4.21
CA GLU A 190 -13.68 11.92 5.65
C GLU A 190 -14.82 10.97 5.99
N GLN A 191 -15.94 11.06 5.26
CA GLN A 191 -17.09 10.19 5.47
C GLN A 191 -16.76 8.72 5.25
N GLN A 192 -15.99 8.41 4.21
CA GLN A 192 -15.62 7.04 3.89
C GLN A 192 -14.57 6.48 4.86
N ILE A 193 -13.63 7.27 5.34
CA ILE A 193 -12.72 6.87 6.43
C ILE A 193 -13.51 6.53 7.70
N ALA A 194 -14.47 7.37 8.09
CA ALA A 194 -15.35 7.10 9.23
C ALA A 194 -16.16 5.80 9.04
N ARG A 195 -16.69 5.54 7.81
CA ARG A 195 -17.36 4.27 7.44
C ARG A 195 -16.41 3.06 7.52
N ALA A 196 -15.15 3.23 7.17
CA ALA A 196 -14.16 2.16 7.21
C ALA A 196 -13.99 1.63 8.65
N GLY A 197 -13.87 2.53 9.62
CA GLY A 197 -13.68 2.13 11.02
C GLY A 197 -12.45 1.23 11.19
N ASN A 198 -12.63 0.11 11.86
CA ASN A 198 -11.58 -0.89 12.10
C ASN A 198 -11.14 -1.69 10.85
N ARG A 199 -11.72 -1.42 9.68
CA ARG A 199 -11.30 -2.01 8.40
C ARG A 199 -10.16 -1.26 7.71
N VAL A 200 -9.67 -0.15 8.28
CA VAL A 200 -8.42 0.46 7.82
C VAL A 200 -7.26 -0.44 8.25
N LEU A 201 -6.60 -1.07 7.28
CA LEU A 201 -5.50 -2.01 7.48
C LEU A 201 -4.13 -1.40 7.20
N GLY A 202 -4.07 -0.31 6.44
CA GLY A 202 -2.88 0.45 6.12
C GLY A 202 -3.18 1.93 5.93
N PHE A 203 -2.22 2.79 6.31
CA PHE A 203 -2.27 4.22 6.08
C PHE A 203 -0.94 4.70 5.48
N HIS A 204 -0.96 5.05 4.19
CA HIS A 204 0.23 5.43 3.43
C HIS A 204 0.28 6.93 3.23
N VAL A 205 1.47 7.53 3.42
CA VAL A 205 1.67 8.97 3.39
C VAL A 205 2.81 9.36 2.45
N CYS A 206 2.55 10.35 1.63
CA CYS A 206 3.47 11.09 0.79
C CYS A 206 2.78 12.38 0.36
N ASP A 207 3.29 13.09 -0.63
CA ASP A 207 2.65 14.32 -1.09
C ASP A 207 2.40 14.34 -2.61
N TRP A 208 1.43 15.17 -3.01
CA TRP A 208 1.08 15.43 -4.40
C TRP A 208 1.68 16.74 -4.86
N LEU A 209 2.66 16.68 -5.77
CA LEU A 209 3.34 17.86 -6.29
C LEU A 209 2.48 18.63 -7.28
N VAL A 210 2.63 19.96 -7.27
CA VAL A 210 1.99 20.86 -8.24
C VAL A 210 3.05 21.82 -8.82
N PRO A 211 3.34 21.74 -10.12
CA PRO A 211 2.79 20.79 -11.10
C PRO A 211 3.31 19.37 -10.90
N THR A 212 2.45 18.38 -11.21
CA THR A 212 2.82 16.97 -11.30
C THR A 212 3.44 16.70 -12.67
N SER A 213 4.61 16.06 -12.71
CA SER A 213 5.28 15.72 -13.98
C SER A 213 5.00 14.31 -14.43
N ASP A 214 4.72 13.40 -13.49
CA ASP A 214 4.35 12.01 -13.74
C ASP A 214 3.40 11.51 -12.65
N LEU A 215 2.33 10.82 -13.03
CA LEU A 215 1.27 10.38 -12.10
C LEU A 215 1.67 9.18 -11.22
N VAL A 216 2.76 8.51 -11.54
CA VAL A 216 3.21 7.31 -10.83
C VAL A 216 4.55 7.56 -10.15
N TRP A 217 5.48 8.22 -10.87
CA TRP A 217 6.89 8.31 -10.51
C TRP A 217 7.33 9.70 -10.03
N ASP A 218 6.39 10.55 -9.61
CA ASP A 218 6.67 11.93 -9.17
C ASP A 218 5.95 12.27 -7.85
N ARG A 219 5.97 11.32 -6.88
CA ARG A 219 5.44 11.61 -5.54
C ARG A 219 6.41 12.52 -4.79
N GLY A 220 5.85 13.47 -4.03
CA GLY A 220 6.57 14.35 -3.11
C GLY A 220 6.83 13.70 -1.74
N MET A 221 7.85 14.18 -1.05
CA MET A 221 8.03 13.97 0.38
C MET A 221 6.93 14.72 1.13
N MET A 222 6.51 14.25 2.29
CA MET A 222 5.51 14.92 3.12
C MET A 222 5.87 16.41 3.32
N GLY A 223 4.96 17.31 2.96
CA GLY A 223 5.13 18.77 3.00
C GLY A 223 5.72 19.41 1.75
N ASP A 224 5.97 18.63 0.69
CA ASP A 224 6.44 19.19 -0.60
C ASP A 224 5.28 19.58 -1.52
N GLY A 225 4.05 19.15 -1.24
CA GLY A 225 2.91 19.30 -2.13
C GLY A 225 1.68 19.93 -1.46
N VAL A 226 0.49 19.40 -1.83
CA VAL A 226 -0.79 20.04 -1.50
C VAL A 226 -1.70 19.19 -0.61
N ILE A 227 -1.28 18.01 -0.18
CA ILE A 227 -2.10 17.12 0.65
C ILE A 227 -2.11 17.59 2.10
N ASP A 228 -3.28 17.77 2.68
CA ASP A 228 -3.43 18.01 4.12
C ASP A 228 -3.32 16.68 4.89
N ILE A 229 -2.09 16.15 4.95
CA ILE A 229 -1.79 14.84 5.55
C ILE A 229 -2.19 14.81 7.03
N PRO A 230 -1.90 15.83 7.88
CA PRO A 230 -2.31 15.82 9.28
C PRO A 230 -3.82 15.69 9.46
N ARG A 231 -4.61 16.35 8.60
CA ARG A 231 -6.08 16.24 8.64
C ARG A 231 -6.55 14.83 8.34
N ILE A 232 -6.00 14.20 7.26
CA ILE A 232 -6.38 12.84 6.86
C ILE A 232 -5.97 11.84 7.95
N ARG A 233 -4.76 11.99 8.53
CA ARG A 233 -4.33 11.20 9.69
C ARG A 233 -5.33 11.31 10.84
N GLY A 234 -5.78 12.52 11.16
CA GLY A 234 -6.76 12.73 12.22
C GLY A 234 -8.08 11.99 11.97
N TRP A 235 -8.56 11.92 10.73
CA TRP A 235 -9.74 11.13 10.39
C TRP A 235 -9.51 9.63 10.54
N VAL A 236 -8.33 9.15 10.11
CA VAL A 236 -7.95 7.73 10.19
C VAL A 236 -7.80 7.30 11.65
N GLU A 237 -7.16 8.11 12.50
CA GLU A 237 -7.04 7.87 13.94
C GLU A 237 -8.42 7.92 14.65
N ALA A 238 -9.28 8.89 14.29
CA ALA A 238 -10.63 8.99 14.83
C ALA A 238 -11.53 7.81 14.43
N ALA A 239 -11.27 7.18 13.28
CA ALA A 239 -11.94 5.96 12.85
C ALA A 239 -11.47 4.70 13.61
N GLY A 240 -10.44 4.80 14.46
CA GLY A 240 -9.94 3.71 15.31
C GLY A 240 -8.64 3.05 14.81
N TYR A 241 -8.06 3.53 13.72
CA TYR A 241 -6.76 3.01 13.27
C TYR A 241 -5.66 3.43 14.24
N SER A 242 -4.88 2.46 14.69
CA SER A 242 -3.76 2.65 15.61
C SER A 242 -2.45 2.07 15.10
N GLY A 243 -2.41 1.66 13.83
CA GLY A 243 -1.24 1.10 13.17
C GLY A 243 -0.18 2.13 12.80
N PHE A 244 0.66 1.78 11.86
CA PHE A 244 1.75 2.61 11.37
C PHE A 244 1.28 3.64 10.35
N ASN A 245 1.95 4.79 10.32
CA ASN A 245 1.90 5.75 9.21
C ASN A 245 3.08 5.41 8.29
N GLU A 246 2.79 4.92 7.11
CA GLU A 246 3.76 4.33 6.19
C GLU A 246 4.15 5.32 5.10
N VAL A 247 5.42 5.76 5.08
CA VAL A 247 5.93 6.65 4.04
C VAL A 247 6.14 5.87 2.75
N GLU A 248 5.40 6.22 1.68
CA GLU A 248 5.48 5.55 0.39
C GLU A 248 5.75 6.55 -0.74
N ILE A 249 6.99 6.62 -1.21
CA ILE A 249 7.42 7.61 -2.20
C ILE A 249 8.03 6.94 -3.43
N PHE A 250 7.30 7.05 -4.56
CA PHE A 250 7.82 6.75 -5.88
C PHE A 250 8.29 8.05 -6.52
N SER A 251 9.60 8.27 -6.62
CA SER A 251 10.14 9.56 -7.08
C SER A 251 11.39 9.37 -7.94
N GLU A 252 11.15 9.08 -9.23
CA GLU A 252 12.23 8.70 -10.16
C GLU A 252 13.26 9.81 -10.39
N ARG A 253 12.78 11.06 -10.45
CA ARG A 253 13.62 12.22 -10.79
C ARG A 253 14.21 12.95 -9.59
N ASN A 254 13.79 12.60 -8.38
CA ASN A 254 14.23 13.28 -7.16
C ASN A 254 14.70 12.29 -6.09
N TRP A 255 13.78 11.70 -5.30
CA TRP A 255 14.16 10.97 -4.11
C TRP A 255 14.94 9.67 -4.41
N TRP A 256 14.65 9.00 -5.52
CA TRP A 256 15.45 7.83 -5.95
C TRP A 256 16.83 8.18 -6.51
N GLN A 257 17.15 9.47 -6.75
CA GLN A 257 18.46 9.92 -7.20
C GLN A 257 19.36 10.38 -6.04
N ARG A 258 18.83 10.40 -4.81
CA ARG A 258 19.55 10.86 -3.62
C ARG A 258 20.18 9.69 -2.87
N ASP A 259 21.11 10.03 -1.97
CA ASP A 259 21.63 9.06 -1.02
C ASP A 259 20.49 8.50 -0.15
N PRO A 260 20.35 7.18 -0.01
CA PRO A 260 19.23 6.56 0.72
C PRO A 260 19.22 6.92 2.21
N VAL A 261 20.37 7.17 2.84
CA VAL A 261 20.43 7.64 4.23
C VAL A 261 19.89 9.07 4.34
N GLU A 262 20.16 9.94 3.35
CA GLU A 262 19.54 11.27 3.27
C GLU A 262 18.02 11.15 3.15
N VAL A 263 17.53 10.24 2.28
CA VAL A 263 16.08 10.01 2.11
C VAL A 263 15.44 9.60 3.42
N VAL A 264 15.99 8.60 4.11
CA VAL A 264 15.46 8.11 5.40
C VAL A 264 15.48 9.20 6.47
N ASN A 265 16.58 9.95 6.60
CA ASN A 265 16.67 11.06 7.55
C ASN A 265 15.62 12.14 7.24
N THR A 266 15.35 12.41 5.96
CA THR A 266 14.31 13.36 5.54
C THR A 266 12.92 12.83 5.87
N CYS A 267 12.65 11.53 5.66
CA CYS A 267 11.38 10.91 6.09
C CYS A 267 11.14 11.13 7.58
N ILE A 268 12.15 10.89 8.42
CA ILE A 268 12.06 11.09 9.88
C ILE A 268 11.73 12.53 10.23
N GLN A 269 12.44 13.49 9.63
CA GLN A 269 12.23 14.91 9.89
C GLN A 269 10.83 15.37 9.45
N ARG A 270 10.46 15.02 8.22
CA ARG A 270 9.18 15.42 7.60
C ARG A 270 7.98 14.76 8.26
N TYR A 271 8.14 13.52 8.71
CA TYR A 271 7.10 12.82 9.48
C TYR A 271 6.66 13.63 10.70
N SER A 272 7.59 14.12 11.50
CA SER A 272 7.26 14.89 12.70
C SER A 272 6.65 16.27 12.42
N GLN A 273 6.82 16.80 11.21
CA GLN A 273 6.40 18.16 10.83
C GLN A 273 5.09 18.18 10.03
N TYR A 274 4.84 17.17 9.21
CA TYR A 274 3.81 17.20 8.16
C TYR A 274 2.87 15.99 8.15
N VAL A 275 3.01 15.07 9.11
CA VAL A 275 2.07 13.92 9.24
C VAL A 275 1.16 13.97 10.49
#